data_8728d5078bc1c4906da68c44be3daf96
#
_entry.id   8728d5078bc1c4906da68c44be3daf96
#
_cell.length_a   1.000
_cell.length_b   1.000
_cell.length_c   1.000
_cell.angle_alpha   90.00
_cell.angle_beta   90.00
_cell.angle_gamma   90.00
#
_symmetry.space_group_name_H-M   'P 1'
#
loop_
_entity.id
_entity.type
_entity.pdbx_description
1 polymer ?
#
loop_
_entity_poly.entity_id
_entity_poly.type
_entity_poly.pdbx_seq_one_letter_code
_entity_poly.pdbx_strand_id
1 'polypeptide(L)'
;MIKIEKKDDCCGCSACYNICPQNAITMEGDEKGFAYPVVKQELCINCDLCKKVCPILNQNKIENVPYAYACINKNDKVRKESSSGGVFSILAEEILKNNGVVFGATFDSNYNVIHTYIDNKNELNKFRGSKYVQSTIGSCYSDVKKFLNQGKYVCLLYTSPSPRDVEES
;
A
#
# COMPACT_ATOMS: atom_id res chain seq x y z
N MET A 1 21.71 -8.06 4.26
CA MET A 1 20.69 -7.05 4.69
C MET A 1 20.42 -6.05 3.60
N ILE A 2 19.24 -5.42 3.59
CA ILE A 2 18.91 -4.36 2.63
C ILE A 2 19.75 -3.11 2.92
N LYS A 3 20.23 -2.45 1.87
CA LYS A 3 20.93 -1.18 1.92
C LYS A 3 20.39 -0.31 0.80
N ILE A 4 19.94 0.88 1.12
CA ILE A 4 19.49 1.89 0.16
C ILE A 4 20.67 2.83 -0.06
N GLU A 5 21.26 2.81 -1.26
CA GLU A 5 22.39 3.65 -1.59
C GLU A 5 21.93 5.06 -1.96
N LYS A 6 20.84 5.14 -2.73
CA LYS A 6 20.19 6.41 -3.06
C LYS A 6 18.75 6.36 -2.58
N LYS A 7 18.32 7.38 -1.85
CA LYS A 7 16.94 7.44 -1.32
C LYS A 7 15.90 7.37 -2.44
N ASP A 8 16.20 7.95 -3.60
CA ASP A 8 15.31 7.98 -4.78
C ASP A 8 15.02 6.57 -5.33
N ASP A 9 15.93 5.61 -5.10
CA ASP A 9 15.72 4.22 -5.49
C ASP A 9 14.76 3.45 -4.55
N CYS A 10 14.27 4.07 -3.47
CA CYS A 10 13.36 3.42 -2.52
C CYS A 10 11.96 3.97 -2.62
N CYS A 11 10.99 3.13 -2.97
CA CYS A 11 9.57 3.53 -3.02
C CYS A 11 8.87 3.53 -1.65
N GLY A 12 9.57 3.27 -0.54
CA GLY A 12 8.99 3.29 0.82
C GLY A 12 7.92 2.24 1.08
N CYS A 13 7.87 1.15 0.30
CA CYS A 13 6.79 0.16 0.33
C CYS A 13 6.70 -0.68 1.60
N SER A 14 7.63 -0.57 2.53
CA SER A 14 7.69 -1.33 3.80
C SER A 14 7.72 -2.86 3.67
N ALA A 15 7.93 -3.43 2.48
CA ALA A 15 8.00 -4.87 2.29
C ALA A 15 9.17 -5.49 3.08
N CYS A 16 10.33 -4.84 3.08
CA CYS A 16 11.51 -5.27 3.83
C CYS A 16 11.28 -5.23 5.35
N TYR A 17 10.55 -4.25 5.85
CA TYR A 17 10.14 -4.14 7.25
C TYR A 17 9.24 -5.32 7.64
N ASN A 18 8.18 -5.57 6.86
CA ASN A 18 7.19 -6.60 7.16
C ASN A 18 7.72 -8.03 7.05
N ILE A 19 8.72 -8.29 6.19
CA ILE A 19 9.27 -9.64 6.00
C ILE A 19 10.34 -10.00 7.05
N CYS A 20 10.86 -9.04 7.80
CA CYS A 20 11.98 -9.27 8.70
C CYS A 20 11.58 -10.13 9.90
N PRO A 21 12.08 -11.37 10.04
CA PRO A 21 11.69 -12.26 11.13
C PRO A 21 12.22 -11.82 12.50
N GLN A 22 13.25 -10.96 12.51
CA GLN A 22 13.88 -10.45 13.72
C GLN A 22 13.41 -9.04 14.08
N ASN A 23 12.46 -8.46 13.33
CA ASN A 23 12.05 -7.05 13.49
C ASN A 23 13.26 -6.09 13.52
N ALA A 24 14.33 -6.43 12.78
CA ALA A 24 15.56 -5.68 12.72
C ALA A 24 15.49 -4.44 11.81
N ILE A 25 14.35 -4.17 11.19
CA ILE A 25 14.16 -3.04 10.27
C ILE A 25 13.08 -2.12 10.82
N THR A 26 13.37 -0.83 10.89
CA THR A 26 12.40 0.23 11.18
C THR A 26 12.20 1.08 9.92
N MET A 27 11.07 1.76 9.80
CA MET A 27 10.84 2.76 8.76
C MET A 27 10.95 4.13 9.40
N GLU A 28 11.91 4.94 8.97
CA GLU A 28 12.20 6.25 9.54
C GLU A 28 11.98 7.35 8.51
N GLY A 29 11.25 8.40 8.93
CA GLY A 29 10.95 9.53 8.07
C GLY A 29 12.17 10.43 7.86
N ASP A 30 12.31 10.97 6.65
CA ASP A 30 13.26 12.04 6.37
C ASP A 30 12.61 13.43 6.52
N GLU A 31 13.39 14.49 6.28
CA GLU A 31 12.93 15.88 6.36
C GLU A 31 11.77 16.22 5.41
N LYS A 32 11.59 15.43 4.35
CA LYS A 32 10.51 15.57 3.37
C LYS A 32 9.27 14.73 3.73
N GLY A 33 9.32 13.96 4.84
CA GLY A 33 8.24 13.11 5.30
C GLY A 33 8.15 11.74 4.63
N PHE A 34 9.16 11.33 3.86
CA PHE A 34 9.23 9.98 3.26
C PHE A 34 9.92 9.01 4.21
N ALA A 35 9.33 7.83 4.40
CA ALA A 35 9.88 6.80 5.26
C ALA A 35 10.80 5.83 4.49
N TYR A 36 11.97 5.56 5.08
CA TYR A 36 12.98 4.66 4.53
C TYR A 36 13.38 3.59 5.54
N PRO A 37 13.80 2.39 5.09
CA PRO A 37 14.21 1.33 6.00
C PRO A 37 15.57 1.63 6.65
N VAL A 38 15.61 1.52 7.97
CA VAL A 38 16.83 1.56 8.78
C VAL A 38 17.02 0.19 9.44
N VAL A 39 18.20 -0.40 9.28
CA VAL A 39 18.52 -1.74 9.78
C VAL A 39 19.30 -1.66 11.07
N LYS A 40 18.79 -2.25 12.14
CA LYS A 40 19.49 -2.50 13.41
C LYS A 40 20.41 -3.71 13.23
N GLN A 41 21.70 -3.44 13.06
CA GLN A 41 22.69 -4.47 12.72
C GLN A 41 22.82 -5.55 13.79
N GLU A 42 22.67 -5.18 15.04
CA GLU A 42 22.72 -6.06 16.22
C GLU A 42 21.60 -7.12 16.24
N LEU A 43 20.48 -6.84 15.57
CA LEU A 43 19.36 -7.77 15.46
C LEU A 43 19.35 -8.53 14.13
N CYS A 44 20.17 -8.11 13.17
CA CYS A 44 20.13 -8.66 11.82
C CYS A 44 20.89 -9.98 11.70
N ILE A 45 20.20 -11.06 11.36
CA ILE A 45 20.79 -12.40 11.12
C ILE A 45 21.28 -12.62 9.67
N ASN A 46 21.31 -11.58 8.84
CA ASN A 46 21.77 -11.61 7.44
C ASN A 46 21.06 -12.65 6.55
N CYS A 47 19.79 -12.94 6.79
CA CYS A 47 19.01 -13.94 6.00
C CYS A 47 18.63 -13.47 4.59
N ASP A 48 18.86 -12.22 4.24
CA ASP A 48 18.59 -11.57 2.96
C ASP A 48 17.12 -11.60 2.46
N LEU A 49 16.16 -11.97 3.30
CA LEU A 49 14.72 -11.94 2.95
C LEU A 49 14.28 -10.54 2.53
N CYS A 50 14.78 -9.50 3.19
CA CYS A 50 14.46 -8.11 2.85
C CYS A 50 14.93 -7.71 1.44
N LYS A 51 16.05 -8.26 0.95
CA LYS A 51 16.48 -8.04 -0.44
C LYS A 51 15.59 -8.80 -1.42
N LYS A 52 15.20 -10.03 -1.09
CA LYS A 52 14.38 -10.90 -1.96
C LYS A 52 12.98 -10.31 -2.22
N VAL A 53 12.40 -9.59 -1.25
CA VAL A 53 11.06 -8.99 -1.41
C VAL A 53 11.09 -7.56 -1.95
N CYS A 54 12.27 -6.95 -2.07
CA CYS A 54 12.37 -5.58 -2.54
C CYS A 54 12.03 -5.48 -4.03
N PRO A 55 10.98 -4.75 -4.43
CA PRO A 55 10.60 -4.64 -5.84
C PRO A 55 11.64 -3.87 -6.67
N ILE A 56 12.41 -2.98 -6.04
CA ILE A 56 13.45 -2.22 -6.72
C ILE A 56 14.66 -3.09 -7.04
N LEU A 57 15.06 -3.99 -6.11
CA LEU A 57 16.19 -4.91 -6.32
C LEU A 57 15.83 -6.11 -7.21
N ASN A 58 14.54 -6.42 -7.35
CA ASN A 58 14.05 -7.59 -8.10
C ASN A 58 13.07 -7.17 -9.19
N GLN A 59 13.47 -6.21 -10.01
CA GLN A 59 12.68 -5.78 -11.17
C GLN A 59 12.68 -6.88 -12.24
N ASN A 60 11.57 -7.59 -12.36
CA ASN A 60 11.32 -8.45 -13.50
C ASN A 60 10.89 -7.57 -14.69
N LYS A 61 11.67 -7.54 -15.75
CA LYS A 61 11.21 -6.95 -17.01
C LYS A 61 10.12 -7.85 -17.58
N ILE A 62 8.87 -7.46 -17.35
CA ILE A 62 7.71 -8.10 -17.97
C ILE A 62 7.39 -7.27 -19.21
N GLU A 63 7.56 -7.86 -20.39
CA GLU A 63 7.08 -7.27 -21.64
C GLU A 63 5.58 -7.50 -21.74
N ASN A 64 4.81 -6.60 -21.16
CA ASN A 64 3.35 -6.56 -21.29
C ASN A 64 2.94 -5.42 -22.20
N VAL A 65 1.97 -5.68 -23.07
CA VAL A 65 1.23 -4.60 -23.73
C VAL A 65 0.05 -4.25 -22.85
N PRO A 66 0.08 -3.11 -22.13
CA PRO A 66 -0.99 -2.74 -21.22
C PRO A 66 -2.24 -2.34 -21.98
N TYR A 67 -3.42 -2.76 -21.49
CA TYR A 67 -4.69 -2.23 -21.93
C TYR A 67 -5.13 -1.11 -20.98
N ALA A 68 -5.43 0.06 -21.54
CA ALA A 68 -5.94 1.20 -20.77
C ALA A 68 -7.46 1.36 -20.98
N TYR A 69 -8.19 1.56 -19.90
CA TYR A 69 -9.63 1.75 -19.91
C TYR A 69 -10.00 3.03 -19.18
N ALA A 70 -10.85 3.86 -19.78
CA ALA A 70 -11.51 4.96 -19.09
C ALA A 70 -12.83 4.44 -18.52
N CYS A 71 -12.94 4.41 -17.19
CA CYS A 71 -14.09 3.85 -16.49
C CYS A 71 -14.70 4.86 -15.52
N ILE A 72 -16.04 4.86 -15.44
CA ILE A 72 -16.78 5.63 -14.45
C ILE A 72 -17.82 4.76 -13.75
N ASN A 73 -18.07 5.03 -12.47
CA ASN A 73 -19.17 4.46 -11.73
C ASN A 73 -20.50 5.03 -12.23
N LYS A 74 -21.45 4.16 -12.59
CA LYS A 74 -22.78 4.59 -13.05
C LYS A 74 -23.66 5.16 -11.94
N ASN A 75 -23.32 4.91 -10.67
CA ASN A 75 -23.99 5.49 -9.53
C ASN A 75 -23.47 6.93 -9.29
N ASP A 76 -24.28 7.92 -9.64
CA ASP A 76 -23.90 9.33 -9.56
C ASP A 76 -23.58 9.79 -8.13
N LYS A 77 -24.23 9.26 -7.11
CA LYS A 77 -23.94 9.57 -5.71
C LYS A 77 -22.53 9.12 -5.34
N VAL A 78 -22.18 7.86 -5.65
CA VAL A 78 -20.84 7.31 -5.39
C VAL A 78 -19.78 8.08 -6.17
N ARG A 79 -20.08 8.42 -7.44
CA ARG A 79 -19.14 9.17 -8.29
C ARG A 79 -18.88 10.58 -7.73
N LYS A 80 -19.89 11.29 -7.24
CA LYS A 80 -19.74 12.63 -6.63
C LYS A 80 -18.95 12.59 -5.32
N GLU A 81 -19.01 11.50 -4.58
CA GLU A 81 -18.25 11.28 -3.35
C GLU A 81 -16.83 10.73 -3.60
N SER A 82 -16.44 10.52 -4.86
CA SER A 82 -15.15 9.99 -5.27
C SER A 82 -14.28 11.10 -5.86
N SER A 83 -12.96 10.98 -5.70
CA SER A 83 -12.01 11.95 -6.29
C SER A 83 -11.81 11.77 -7.81
N SER A 84 -12.32 10.70 -8.40
CA SER A 84 -12.22 10.38 -9.83
C SER A 84 -13.46 9.60 -10.27
N GLY A 85 -13.34 8.68 -11.23
CA GLY A 85 -14.45 7.88 -11.78
C GLY A 85 -15.17 6.95 -10.80
N GLY A 86 -14.72 6.78 -9.58
CA GLY A 86 -15.39 5.98 -8.54
C GLY A 86 -15.24 4.46 -8.74
N VAL A 87 -14.26 4.01 -9.51
CA VAL A 87 -14.01 2.58 -9.79
C VAL A 87 -13.59 1.85 -8.52
N PHE A 88 -12.81 2.49 -7.63
CA PHE A 88 -12.47 1.95 -6.32
C PHE A 88 -13.69 1.36 -5.60
N SER A 89 -14.78 2.15 -5.52
CA SER A 89 -15.99 1.72 -4.80
C SER A 89 -16.63 0.48 -5.42
N ILE A 90 -16.58 0.31 -6.76
CA ILE A 90 -17.11 -0.87 -7.45
C ILE A 90 -16.32 -2.12 -7.04
N LEU A 91 -14.99 -2.05 -7.11
CA LEU A 91 -14.12 -3.18 -6.77
C LEU A 91 -14.23 -3.54 -5.30
N ALA A 92 -14.20 -2.55 -4.42
CA ALA A 92 -14.31 -2.74 -2.97
C ALA A 92 -15.66 -3.36 -2.57
N GLU A 93 -16.77 -2.88 -3.12
CA GLU A 93 -18.10 -3.43 -2.86
C GLU A 93 -18.21 -4.90 -3.30
N GLU A 94 -17.61 -5.27 -4.42
CA GLU A 94 -17.62 -6.65 -4.88
C GLU A 94 -16.85 -7.59 -3.94
N ILE A 95 -15.70 -7.17 -3.46
CA ILE A 95 -14.93 -7.92 -2.46
C ILE A 95 -15.71 -8.08 -1.15
N LEU A 96 -16.31 -6.98 -0.65
CA LEU A 96 -17.05 -7.00 0.61
C LEU A 96 -18.34 -7.85 0.53
N LYS A 97 -19.02 -7.88 -0.61
CA LYS A 97 -20.17 -8.77 -0.86
C LYS A 97 -19.79 -10.25 -0.75
N ASN A 98 -18.57 -10.60 -1.12
CA ASN A 98 -18.05 -11.97 -1.06
C ASN A 98 -17.34 -12.26 0.28
N ASN A 99 -17.73 -11.59 1.37
CA ASN A 99 -17.14 -11.75 2.70
C ASN A 99 -15.62 -11.53 2.74
N GLY A 100 -15.12 -10.71 1.82
CA GLY A 100 -13.72 -10.31 1.74
C GLY A 100 -13.39 -9.11 2.60
N VAL A 101 -12.15 -8.67 2.52
CA VAL A 101 -11.63 -7.47 3.20
C VAL A 101 -10.95 -6.54 2.21
N VAL A 102 -11.08 -5.25 2.48
CA VAL A 102 -10.48 -4.19 1.64
C VAL A 102 -9.52 -3.38 2.48
N PHE A 103 -8.28 -3.30 2.03
CA PHE A 103 -7.25 -2.45 2.61
C PHE A 103 -7.13 -1.16 1.82
N GLY A 104 -6.91 -0.06 2.53
CA GLY A 104 -6.74 1.24 1.90
C GLY A 104 -6.21 2.29 2.87
N ALA A 105 -5.86 3.45 2.33
CA ALA A 105 -5.36 4.58 3.10
C ALA A 105 -6.51 5.38 3.72
N THR A 106 -6.36 5.73 5.00
CA THR A 106 -7.28 6.60 5.74
C THR A 106 -6.52 7.52 6.69
N PHE A 107 -7.21 8.49 7.28
CA PHE A 107 -6.65 9.28 8.37
C PHE A 107 -6.92 8.61 9.71
N ASP A 108 -5.93 8.62 10.60
CA ASP A 108 -6.12 8.30 12.01
C ASP A 108 -6.67 9.51 12.80
N SER A 109 -6.84 9.34 14.13
CA SER A 109 -7.33 10.42 15.02
C SER A 109 -6.39 11.63 15.10
N ASN A 110 -5.13 11.49 14.69
CA ASN A 110 -4.10 12.52 14.68
C ASN A 110 -3.85 13.09 13.29
N TYR A 111 -4.73 12.76 12.33
CA TYR A 111 -4.61 13.15 10.92
C TYR A 111 -3.37 12.57 10.20
N ASN A 112 -2.72 11.52 10.74
CA ASN A 112 -1.72 10.79 9.99
C ASN A 112 -2.39 9.87 8.98
N VAL A 113 -1.79 9.71 7.80
CA VAL A 113 -2.27 8.76 6.81
C VAL A 113 -1.70 7.38 7.11
N ILE A 114 -2.61 6.44 7.34
CA ILE A 114 -2.30 5.04 7.66
C ILE A 114 -3.01 4.11 6.70
N HIS A 115 -2.45 2.91 6.49
CA HIS A 115 -3.17 1.81 5.88
C HIS A 115 -3.87 0.98 6.96
N THR A 116 -5.13 0.65 6.70
CA THR A 116 -5.93 -0.25 7.52
C THR A 116 -6.90 -1.03 6.64
N TYR A 117 -7.72 -1.87 7.22
CA TYR A 117 -8.74 -2.63 6.48
C TYR A 117 -10.14 -2.36 6.99
N ILE A 118 -11.10 -2.69 6.14
CA ILE A 118 -12.53 -2.77 6.45
C ILE A 118 -13.07 -4.10 5.96
N ASP A 119 -14.09 -4.61 6.61
CA ASP A 119 -14.81 -5.83 6.25
C ASP A 119 -16.32 -5.60 6.05
N ASN A 120 -16.76 -4.35 6.13
CA ASN A 120 -18.13 -3.98 5.88
C ASN A 120 -18.26 -2.71 5.00
N LYS A 121 -19.35 -2.64 4.23
CA LYS A 121 -19.60 -1.56 3.27
C LYS A 121 -19.82 -0.18 3.91
N ASN A 122 -20.29 -0.12 5.15
CA ASN A 122 -20.60 1.15 5.81
C ASN A 122 -19.34 1.97 6.12
N GLU A 123 -18.18 1.31 6.16
CA GLU A 123 -16.89 1.93 6.42
C GLU A 123 -16.15 2.37 5.15
N LEU A 124 -16.67 2.05 3.96
CA LEU A 124 -16.01 2.29 2.69
C LEU A 124 -15.65 3.76 2.46
N ASN A 125 -16.42 4.67 3.02
CA ASN A 125 -16.17 6.12 2.92
C ASN A 125 -14.82 6.54 3.51
N LYS A 126 -14.27 5.80 4.48
CA LYS A 126 -12.97 6.08 5.09
C LYS A 126 -11.83 6.08 4.05
N PHE A 127 -11.97 5.26 3.00
CA PHE A 127 -10.94 5.07 1.98
C PHE A 127 -11.15 5.94 0.73
N ARG A 128 -12.31 6.58 0.59
CA ARG A 128 -12.56 7.50 -0.52
C ARG A 128 -11.71 8.77 -0.40
N GLY A 129 -11.41 9.36 -1.52
CA GLY A 129 -10.58 10.56 -1.61
C GLY A 129 -9.08 10.27 -1.57
N SER A 130 -8.34 10.93 -2.44
CA SER A 130 -6.88 10.79 -2.54
C SER A 130 -6.19 11.41 -1.31
N LYS A 131 -5.18 10.73 -0.77
CA LYS A 131 -4.30 11.21 0.29
C LYS A 131 -2.93 11.42 -0.33
N TYR A 132 -2.55 12.69 -0.53
CA TYR A 132 -1.33 13.08 -1.27
C TYR A 132 -0.07 13.08 -0.40
N VAL A 133 0.01 12.20 0.58
CA VAL A 133 1.18 11.97 1.43
C VAL A 133 1.44 10.47 1.56
N GLN A 134 2.67 10.10 1.85
CA GLN A 134 3.01 8.69 2.08
C GLN A 134 2.26 8.17 3.31
N SER A 135 1.53 7.05 3.13
CA SER A 135 0.84 6.42 4.25
C SER A 135 1.74 5.43 4.99
N THR A 136 1.52 5.31 6.28
CA THR A 136 2.18 4.29 7.10
C THR A 136 1.50 2.94 6.85
N ILE A 137 2.24 2.00 6.30
CA ILE A 137 1.76 0.63 5.99
C ILE A 137 1.61 -0.20 7.28
N GLY A 138 2.49 0.01 8.27
CA GLY A 138 2.44 -0.77 9.50
C GLY A 138 2.47 -2.28 9.24
N SER A 139 1.56 -3.03 9.90
CA SER A 139 1.44 -4.48 9.80
C SER A 139 0.56 -4.97 8.64
N CYS A 140 0.10 -4.10 7.74
CA CYS A 140 -0.90 -4.45 6.72
C CYS A 140 -0.58 -5.71 5.93
N TYR A 141 0.68 -5.94 5.54
CA TYR A 141 1.03 -7.17 4.80
C TYR A 141 0.87 -8.43 5.64
N SER A 142 1.15 -8.36 6.94
CA SER A 142 0.91 -9.47 7.86
C SER A 142 -0.59 -9.75 8.01
N ASP A 143 -1.41 -8.71 8.09
CA ASP A 143 -2.86 -8.84 8.17
C ASP A 143 -3.46 -9.36 6.86
N VAL A 144 -2.97 -8.89 5.70
CA VAL A 144 -3.32 -9.45 4.38
C VAL A 144 -3.05 -10.96 4.35
N LYS A 145 -1.84 -11.40 4.75
CA LYS A 145 -1.47 -12.80 4.80
C LYS A 145 -2.40 -13.60 5.72
N LYS A 146 -2.76 -13.04 6.88
CA LYS A 146 -3.69 -13.67 7.82
C LYS A 146 -5.07 -13.89 7.19
N PHE A 147 -5.65 -12.89 6.51
CA PHE A 147 -6.94 -13.03 5.86
C PHE A 147 -6.91 -14.00 4.68
N LEU A 148 -5.84 -13.99 3.88
CA LEU A 148 -5.65 -14.97 2.80
C LEU A 148 -5.58 -16.40 3.33
N ASN A 149 -4.87 -16.62 4.46
CA ASN A 149 -4.81 -17.93 5.12
C ASN A 149 -6.17 -18.39 5.68
N GLN A 150 -7.09 -17.46 5.94
CA GLN A 150 -8.48 -17.75 6.33
C GLN A 150 -9.39 -18.00 5.11
N GLY A 151 -8.86 -18.00 3.90
CA GLY A 151 -9.62 -18.17 2.66
C GLY A 151 -10.46 -16.96 2.26
N LYS A 152 -10.22 -15.78 2.84
CA LYS A 152 -10.93 -14.55 2.48
C LYS A 152 -10.37 -13.93 1.21
N TYR A 153 -11.24 -13.31 0.42
CA TYR A 153 -10.83 -12.40 -0.65
C TYR A 153 -10.22 -11.14 -0.04
N VAL A 154 -9.09 -10.70 -0.59
CA VAL A 154 -8.41 -9.49 -0.13
C VAL A 154 -8.22 -8.53 -1.30
N CYS A 155 -8.69 -7.31 -1.15
CA CYS A 155 -8.34 -6.19 -2.02
C CYS A 155 -7.36 -5.29 -1.28
N LEU A 156 -6.16 -5.13 -1.82
CA LEU A 156 -5.17 -4.20 -1.29
C LEU A 156 -4.98 -3.06 -2.28
N LEU A 157 -5.41 -1.88 -1.89
CA LEU A 157 -5.22 -0.65 -2.64
C LEU A 157 -3.99 0.05 -2.10
N TYR A 158 -2.90 -0.11 -2.82
CA TYR A 158 -1.59 0.30 -2.36
C TYR A 158 -1.17 1.67 -2.90
N THR A 159 -1.56 2.01 -4.10
CA THR A 159 -1.07 3.22 -4.75
C THR A 159 -2.14 4.29 -4.89
N SER A 160 -1.95 5.37 -4.17
CA SER A 160 -2.24 6.70 -4.71
C SER A 160 -1.01 7.13 -5.51
N PRO A 161 -1.13 7.75 -6.69
CA PRO A 161 0.00 8.37 -7.35
C PRO A 161 0.65 9.32 -6.34
N SER A 162 1.93 9.08 -6.04
CA SER A 162 2.68 9.98 -5.18
C SER A 162 2.95 11.28 -5.95
N PRO A 163 3.21 12.39 -5.29
CA PRO A 163 3.68 13.60 -5.98
C PRO A 163 4.90 13.35 -6.88
N ARG A 164 5.69 12.30 -6.60
CA ARG A 164 6.81 11.86 -7.47
C ARG A 164 6.35 11.36 -8.83
N ASP A 165 5.16 10.73 -8.90
CA ASP A 165 4.66 10.15 -10.15
C ASP A 165 4.06 11.22 -11.08
N VAL A 166 3.83 12.44 -10.58
CA VAL A 166 3.23 13.56 -11.32
C VAL A 166 4.29 14.48 -11.94
N GLU A 167 5.51 14.48 -11.42
CA GLU A 167 6.61 15.33 -11.94
C GLU A 167 7.30 14.76 -13.20
N GLU A 168 7.02 13.50 -13.56
CA GLU A 168 7.64 12.82 -14.71
C GLU A 168 6.69 12.63 -15.91
N SER A 169 5.51 13.26 -15.90
CA SER A 169 4.53 13.14 -16.99
C SER A 169 4.36 14.41 -17.80
#